data_1145190863bb242b3541cba79252e7c1
#
_entry.id   1145190863bb242b3541cba79252e7c1
#
_cell.length_a   1.000
_cell.length_b   1.000
_cell.length_c   1.000
_cell.angle_alpha   90.00
_cell.angle_beta   90.00
_cell.angle_gamma   90.00
#
_symmetry.space_group_name_H-M   'P 1'
#
loop_
_entity.id
_entity.type
_entity.pdbx_description
1 polymer ?
#
loop_
_entity_poly.entity_id
_entity_poly.type
_entity_poly.pdbx_seq_one_letter_code
_entity_poly.pdbx_strand_id
1 'polypeptide(L)'
;MDNLNVGIVGLGWVAGAHIETFKNVTGGAVTAICSRREHDESVLAETYGTPLKAYTDFDEMVADPDIHIIDICTPHPFHAEQAIAAAEAGKHLIIEKPICLTYEDAKAIRDAVKSAGVNVCVCFECRYSAHFTMIRSVIDEGLLGELHYAEVDYYHGIGPWYGQYEWNIKKDFGGSTLLTAGCHALDALLFFMDGKVEEVTSYHTQSTGAVFQPYEYKTTSVSLLKFEGGGKIGKVTSCVDCLQPYYFHIHLVGSEGSLLDNRIYSAKLKGMDKSKWSTLETSLIDSGDVSDHPYEPQFQAFIDSIGRNEPMPLTDFDTAFESHRVVFAADMSAEAGGRSVQMSELA
;
A
#
# COMPACT_ATOMS: atom_id res chain seq x y z
N MET A 1 -15.79 7.32 24.02
CA MET A 1 -16.18 7.80 22.68
C MET A 1 -17.18 6.81 22.13
N ASP A 2 -18.21 7.28 21.42
CA ASP A 2 -19.11 6.40 20.71
C ASP A 2 -18.30 5.68 19.63
N ASN A 3 -18.64 4.42 19.31
CA ASN A 3 -17.96 3.67 18.27
C ASN A 3 -18.12 4.37 16.91
N LEU A 4 -17.01 4.44 16.16
CA LEU A 4 -17.03 4.91 14.77
C LEU A 4 -17.57 3.81 13.87
N ASN A 5 -18.64 4.09 13.14
CA ASN A 5 -19.25 3.16 12.20
C ASN A 5 -18.55 3.25 10.85
N VAL A 6 -18.16 2.11 10.33
CA VAL A 6 -17.47 1.94 9.03
C VAL A 6 -18.44 1.35 8.03
N GLY A 7 -18.56 2.00 6.87
CA GLY A 7 -19.21 1.48 5.68
C GLY A 7 -18.17 1.04 4.66
N ILE A 8 -18.17 -0.23 4.26
CA ILE A 8 -17.24 -0.76 3.25
C ILE A 8 -17.90 -0.72 1.88
N VAL A 9 -17.23 -0.13 0.89
CA VAL A 9 -17.66 -0.17 -0.51
C VAL A 9 -16.81 -1.17 -1.30
N GLY A 10 -17.48 -2.09 -1.99
CA GLY A 10 -16.86 -3.24 -2.65
C GLY A 10 -16.79 -4.46 -1.70
N LEU A 11 -17.51 -5.53 -2.06
CA LEU A 11 -17.51 -6.76 -1.26
C LEU A 11 -16.71 -7.85 -1.98
N GLY A 12 -15.38 -7.63 -2.02
CA GLY A 12 -14.41 -8.57 -2.56
C GLY A 12 -13.61 -9.28 -1.47
N TRP A 13 -12.55 -9.96 -1.89
CA TRP A 13 -11.64 -10.69 -1.00
C TRP A 13 -11.05 -9.82 0.12
N VAL A 14 -10.54 -8.63 -0.23
CA VAL A 14 -9.93 -7.70 0.74
C VAL A 14 -10.97 -7.18 1.73
N ALA A 15 -12.17 -6.84 1.28
CA ALA A 15 -13.25 -6.38 2.16
C ALA A 15 -13.59 -7.39 3.27
N GLY A 16 -13.53 -8.70 2.95
CA GLY A 16 -13.70 -9.76 3.95
C GLY A 16 -12.62 -9.69 5.04
N ALA A 17 -11.36 -9.46 4.67
CA ALA A 17 -10.27 -9.31 5.62
C ALA A 17 -10.44 -8.05 6.49
N HIS A 18 -10.90 -6.94 5.93
CA HIS A 18 -11.19 -5.72 6.68
C HIS A 18 -12.32 -5.93 7.70
N ILE A 19 -13.43 -6.58 7.30
CA ILE A 19 -14.54 -6.91 8.20
C ILE A 19 -14.03 -7.77 9.39
N GLU A 20 -13.24 -8.81 9.10
CA GLU A 20 -12.67 -9.65 10.16
C GLU A 20 -11.72 -8.88 11.08
N THR A 21 -10.89 -8.01 10.50
CA THR A 21 -9.96 -7.17 11.26
C THR A 21 -10.70 -6.25 12.23
N PHE A 22 -11.77 -5.59 11.80
CA PHE A 22 -12.53 -4.68 12.63
C PHE A 22 -13.20 -5.33 13.85
N LYS A 23 -13.31 -6.65 13.89
CA LYS A 23 -13.78 -7.36 15.10
C LYS A 23 -12.83 -7.21 16.29
N ASN A 24 -11.55 -6.94 16.02
CA ASN A 24 -10.51 -6.76 17.04
C ASN A 24 -10.16 -5.29 17.29
N VAL A 25 -10.62 -4.36 16.44
CA VAL A 25 -10.35 -2.93 16.57
C VAL A 25 -11.28 -2.30 17.60
N THR A 26 -10.71 -1.61 18.58
CA THR A 26 -11.46 -0.93 19.64
C THR A 26 -11.89 0.46 19.18
N GLY A 27 -13.15 0.81 19.37
CA GLY A 27 -13.69 2.13 19.05
C GLY A 27 -14.13 2.31 17.60
N GLY A 28 -14.05 1.25 16.77
CA GLY A 28 -14.55 1.22 15.41
C GLY A 28 -15.24 -0.11 15.10
N ALA A 29 -16.26 -0.10 14.25
CA ALA A 29 -16.94 -1.32 13.83
C ALA A 29 -17.49 -1.18 12.41
N VAL A 30 -17.39 -2.23 11.61
CA VAL A 30 -18.09 -2.29 10.32
C VAL A 30 -19.57 -2.51 10.59
N THR A 31 -20.40 -1.59 10.11
CA THR A 31 -21.87 -1.60 10.30
C THR A 31 -22.62 -1.64 8.97
N ALA A 32 -21.94 -1.38 7.85
CA ALA A 32 -22.55 -1.36 6.54
C ALA A 32 -21.61 -1.84 5.45
N ILE A 33 -22.21 -2.36 4.38
CA ILE A 33 -21.51 -2.65 3.11
C ILE A 33 -22.27 -2.02 1.94
N CYS A 34 -21.54 -1.63 0.90
CA CYS A 34 -22.12 -1.24 -0.37
C CYS A 34 -21.58 -2.09 -1.50
N SER A 35 -22.47 -2.65 -2.32
CA SER A 35 -22.13 -3.49 -3.45
C SER A 35 -23.16 -3.34 -4.55
N ARG A 36 -22.78 -3.48 -5.81
CA ARG A 36 -23.70 -3.45 -6.97
C ARG A 36 -24.74 -4.58 -6.96
N ARG A 37 -24.60 -5.56 -6.09
CA ARG A 37 -25.53 -6.69 -5.94
C ARG A 37 -26.34 -6.49 -4.68
N GLU A 38 -27.61 -6.86 -4.71
CA GLU A 38 -28.41 -6.97 -3.50
C GLU A 38 -27.86 -8.11 -2.61
N HIS A 39 -27.84 -7.87 -1.32
CA HIS A 39 -27.44 -8.84 -0.32
C HIS A 39 -28.52 -8.95 0.73
N ASP A 40 -28.79 -10.17 1.16
CA ASP A 40 -29.64 -10.43 2.32
C ASP A 40 -28.84 -10.17 3.60
N GLU A 41 -29.29 -9.22 4.40
CA GLU A 41 -28.60 -8.80 5.63
C GLU A 41 -28.51 -9.96 6.65
N SER A 42 -29.46 -10.89 6.65
CA SER A 42 -29.39 -12.07 7.50
C SER A 42 -28.26 -13.03 7.08
N VAL A 43 -28.04 -13.18 5.77
CA VAL A 43 -26.92 -13.97 5.22
C VAL A 43 -25.58 -13.27 5.50
N LEU A 44 -25.52 -11.95 5.38
CA LEU A 44 -24.33 -11.18 5.74
C LEU A 44 -23.99 -11.34 7.23
N ALA A 45 -25.00 -11.22 8.10
CA ALA A 45 -24.82 -11.38 9.54
C ALA A 45 -24.34 -12.81 9.91
N GLU A 46 -24.87 -13.84 9.23
CA GLU A 46 -24.39 -15.21 9.42
C GLU A 46 -22.94 -15.39 8.91
N THR A 47 -22.63 -14.83 7.72
CA THR A 47 -21.33 -14.98 7.08
C THR A 47 -20.22 -14.29 7.87
N TYR A 48 -20.46 -13.07 8.30
CA TYR A 48 -19.46 -12.22 8.96
C TYR A 48 -19.58 -12.19 10.49
N GLY A 49 -20.63 -12.80 11.06
CA GLY A 49 -20.85 -12.83 12.51
C GLY A 49 -21.19 -11.47 13.13
N THR A 50 -21.56 -10.48 12.32
CA THR A 50 -21.98 -9.14 12.76
C THR A 50 -23.11 -8.64 11.86
N PRO A 51 -24.11 -7.92 12.40
CA PRO A 51 -25.14 -7.29 11.58
C PRO A 51 -24.54 -6.24 10.65
N LEU A 52 -24.86 -6.31 9.36
CA LEU A 52 -24.38 -5.37 8.35
C LEU A 52 -25.58 -4.86 7.54
N LYS A 53 -25.76 -3.53 7.51
CA LYS A 53 -26.72 -2.89 6.61
C LYS A 53 -26.20 -2.97 5.16
N ALA A 54 -27.03 -3.38 4.24
CA ALA A 54 -26.66 -3.54 2.84
C ALA A 54 -27.18 -2.37 1.99
N TYR A 55 -26.25 -1.70 1.29
CA TYR A 55 -26.53 -0.67 0.29
C TYR A 55 -26.22 -1.19 -1.11
N THR A 56 -27.03 -0.80 -2.08
CA THR A 56 -26.74 -0.98 -3.51
C THR A 56 -26.35 0.31 -4.20
N ASP A 57 -26.58 1.44 -3.55
CA ASP A 57 -26.22 2.78 -3.98
C ASP A 57 -25.16 3.37 -3.04
N PHE A 58 -24.07 3.82 -3.61
CA PHE A 58 -22.95 4.39 -2.86
C PHE A 58 -23.30 5.76 -2.27
N ASP A 59 -24.04 6.58 -3.01
CA ASP A 59 -24.43 7.92 -2.56
C ASP A 59 -25.39 7.84 -1.35
N GLU A 60 -26.27 6.83 -1.33
CA GLU A 60 -27.12 6.58 -0.17
C GLU A 60 -26.30 6.20 1.08
N MET A 61 -25.26 5.36 0.93
CA MET A 61 -24.37 5.00 2.04
C MET A 61 -23.56 6.21 2.52
N VAL A 62 -23.02 7.01 1.60
CA VAL A 62 -22.24 8.21 1.94
C VAL A 62 -23.11 9.26 2.63
N ALA A 63 -24.37 9.38 2.24
CA ALA A 63 -25.32 10.33 2.84
C ALA A 63 -25.84 9.90 4.24
N ASP A 64 -25.64 8.63 4.63
CA ASP A 64 -26.09 8.14 5.93
C ASP A 64 -25.29 8.80 7.07
N PRO A 65 -25.94 9.57 7.98
CA PRO A 65 -25.26 10.23 9.08
C PRO A 65 -24.65 9.27 10.11
N ASP A 66 -25.14 8.03 10.16
CA ASP A 66 -24.63 7.02 11.08
C ASP A 66 -23.31 6.37 10.59
N ILE A 67 -22.90 6.60 9.34
CA ILE A 67 -21.62 6.16 8.81
C ILE A 67 -20.58 7.27 8.99
N HIS A 68 -19.47 6.97 9.65
CA HIS A 68 -18.41 7.94 9.96
C HIS A 68 -17.17 7.77 9.05
N ILE A 69 -16.92 6.55 8.63
CA ILE A 69 -15.76 6.15 7.82
C ILE A 69 -16.26 5.40 6.59
N ILE A 70 -15.73 5.73 5.42
CA ILE A 70 -15.89 4.95 4.19
C ILE A 70 -14.59 4.19 3.93
N ASP A 71 -14.70 2.87 3.86
CA ASP A 71 -13.60 1.95 3.54
C ASP A 71 -13.73 1.47 2.08
N ILE A 72 -12.80 1.89 1.24
CA ILE A 72 -12.85 1.71 -0.23
C ILE A 72 -12.05 0.46 -0.60
N CYS A 73 -12.78 -0.63 -0.89
CA CYS A 73 -12.25 -1.93 -1.31
C CYS A 73 -12.71 -2.33 -2.72
N THR A 74 -13.08 -1.36 -3.55
CA THR A 74 -13.50 -1.58 -4.94
C THR A 74 -12.29 -1.82 -5.86
N PRO A 75 -12.48 -2.24 -7.13
CA PRO A 75 -11.40 -2.18 -8.11
C PRO A 75 -10.90 -0.75 -8.34
N HIS A 76 -9.62 -0.62 -8.61
CA HIS A 76 -8.86 0.63 -8.62
C HIS A 76 -9.46 1.82 -9.39
N PRO A 77 -10.15 1.64 -10.57
CA PRO A 77 -10.73 2.78 -11.29
C PRO A 77 -11.79 3.55 -10.52
N PHE A 78 -12.39 2.94 -9.49
CA PHE A 78 -13.48 3.55 -8.72
C PHE A 78 -12.97 4.30 -7.48
N HIS A 79 -11.71 4.11 -7.09
CA HIS A 79 -11.16 4.68 -5.86
C HIS A 79 -11.26 6.20 -5.84
N ALA A 80 -10.87 6.86 -6.94
CA ALA A 80 -10.82 8.32 -6.97
C ALA A 80 -12.21 8.97 -6.79
N GLU A 81 -13.19 8.52 -7.58
CA GLU A 81 -14.57 9.03 -7.50
C GLU A 81 -15.16 8.82 -6.10
N GLN A 82 -14.99 7.61 -5.56
CA GLN A 82 -15.51 7.24 -4.25
C GLN A 82 -14.82 8.00 -3.12
N ALA A 83 -13.49 8.17 -3.18
CA ALA A 83 -12.74 8.91 -2.18
C ALA A 83 -13.11 10.40 -2.15
N ILE A 84 -13.27 11.02 -3.34
CA ILE A 84 -13.67 12.43 -3.46
C ILE A 84 -15.07 12.62 -2.89
N ALA A 85 -16.06 11.81 -3.33
CA ALA A 85 -17.44 11.94 -2.87
C ALA A 85 -17.56 11.73 -1.35
N ALA A 86 -16.87 10.74 -0.80
CA ALA A 86 -16.88 10.49 0.64
C ALA A 86 -16.20 11.62 1.44
N ALA A 87 -15.06 12.16 0.96
CA ALA A 87 -14.40 13.29 1.59
C ALA A 87 -15.30 14.55 1.57
N GLU A 88 -15.93 14.88 0.45
CA GLU A 88 -16.86 16.01 0.31
C GLU A 88 -18.09 15.89 1.23
N ALA A 89 -18.51 14.66 1.53
CA ALA A 89 -19.55 14.37 2.52
C ALA A 89 -19.03 14.39 3.98
N GLY A 90 -17.76 14.73 4.21
CA GLY A 90 -17.16 14.82 5.54
C GLY A 90 -16.86 13.48 6.19
N LYS A 91 -16.81 12.40 5.42
CA LYS A 91 -16.45 11.06 5.94
C LYS A 91 -14.94 10.90 6.01
N HIS A 92 -14.44 10.27 7.06
CA HIS A 92 -13.06 9.76 7.08
C HIS A 92 -12.91 8.59 6.13
N LEU A 93 -11.69 8.31 5.66
CA LEU A 93 -11.47 7.34 4.58
C LEU A 93 -10.46 6.27 4.99
N ILE A 94 -10.75 5.03 4.64
CA ILE A 94 -9.76 3.98 4.43
C ILE A 94 -9.75 3.71 2.93
N ILE A 95 -8.57 3.72 2.30
CA ILE A 95 -8.44 3.53 0.86
C ILE A 95 -7.46 2.39 0.60
N GLU A 96 -7.94 1.35 -0.09
CA GLU A 96 -7.05 0.31 -0.59
C GLU A 96 -6.08 0.87 -1.65
N LYS A 97 -4.90 0.25 -1.69
CA LYS A 97 -3.88 0.61 -2.68
C LYS A 97 -4.14 -0.11 -4.03
N PRO A 98 -3.76 0.52 -5.14
CA PRO A 98 -3.28 1.91 -5.26
C PRO A 98 -4.41 2.92 -5.00
N ILE A 99 -4.06 4.12 -4.54
CA ILE A 99 -5.09 5.16 -4.26
C ILE A 99 -5.92 5.54 -5.49
N CYS A 100 -5.34 5.41 -6.68
CA CYS A 100 -5.96 5.65 -7.98
C CYS A 100 -5.03 5.21 -9.11
N LEU A 101 -5.46 5.37 -10.36
CA LEU A 101 -4.69 4.97 -11.56
C LEU A 101 -3.97 6.12 -12.28
N THR A 102 -4.28 7.37 -11.96
CA THR A 102 -3.66 8.55 -12.61
C THR A 102 -3.16 9.57 -11.59
N TYR A 103 -2.15 10.34 -11.98
CA TYR A 103 -1.64 11.42 -11.14
C TYR A 103 -2.67 12.54 -10.93
N GLU A 104 -3.47 12.83 -11.94
CA GLU A 104 -4.55 13.81 -11.89
C GLU A 104 -5.60 13.45 -10.86
N ASP A 105 -6.01 12.16 -10.81
CA ASP A 105 -6.93 11.65 -9.80
C ASP A 105 -6.33 11.75 -8.39
N ALA A 106 -5.04 11.41 -8.25
CA ALA A 106 -4.36 11.52 -6.95
C ALA A 106 -4.38 12.97 -6.42
N LYS A 107 -4.18 13.97 -7.31
CA LYS A 107 -4.30 15.39 -6.94
C LYS A 107 -5.72 15.75 -6.54
N ALA A 108 -6.71 15.30 -7.30
CA ALA A 108 -8.11 15.59 -7.03
C ALA A 108 -8.55 15.01 -5.66
N ILE A 109 -8.15 13.77 -5.34
CA ILE A 109 -8.40 13.19 -4.02
C ILE A 109 -7.74 14.04 -2.93
N ARG A 110 -6.46 14.41 -3.11
CA ARG A 110 -5.73 15.23 -2.13
C ARG A 110 -6.42 16.54 -1.85
N ASP A 111 -6.88 17.21 -2.90
CA ASP A 111 -7.54 18.51 -2.78
C ASP A 111 -8.89 18.37 -2.05
N ALA A 112 -9.68 17.33 -2.35
CA ALA A 112 -10.93 17.03 -1.67
C ALA A 112 -10.70 16.72 -0.18
N VAL A 113 -9.75 15.84 0.14
CA VAL A 113 -9.39 15.48 1.52
C VAL A 113 -8.93 16.69 2.33
N LYS A 114 -8.05 17.53 1.75
CA LYS A 114 -7.58 18.76 2.41
C LYS A 114 -8.70 19.78 2.61
N SER A 115 -9.57 19.94 1.63
CA SER A 115 -10.71 20.86 1.73
C SER A 115 -11.70 20.43 2.81
N ALA A 116 -11.95 19.13 2.93
CA ALA A 116 -12.88 18.57 3.90
C ALA A 116 -12.28 18.44 5.31
N GLY A 117 -10.94 18.39 5.43
CA GLY A 117 -10.26 18.22 6.72
C GLY A 117 -10.49 16.84 7.35
N VAL A 118 -10.74 15.83 6.54
CA VAL A 118 -10.97 14.46 6.99
C VAL A 118 -9.68 13.67 7.12
N ASN A 119 -9.62 12.70 8.03
CA ASN A 119 -8.49 11.77 8.15
C ASN A 119 -8.60 10.66 7.12
N VAL A 120 -7.46 10.26 6.60
CA VAL A 120 -7.34 9.17 5.60
C VAL A 120 -6.28 8.18 6.04
N CYS A 121 -6.62 6.89 5.97
CA CYS A 121 -5.72 5.76 6.08
C CYS A 121 -5.60 5.11 4.71
N VAL A 122 -4.40 5.06 4.15
CA VAL A 122 -4.14 4.29 2.93
C VAL A 122 -3.53 2.94 3.30
N CYS A 123 -4.02 1.85 2.72
CA CYS A 123 -3.61 0.49 3.06
C CYS A 123 -2.20 0.14 2.55
N PHE A 124 -1.20 0.84 3.09
CA PHE A 124 0.21 0.44 3.10
C PHE A 124 0.53 -0.26 4.43
N GLU A 125 -0.23 -1.28 4.73
CA GLU A 125 -0.24 -2.03 5.99
C GLU A 125 1.12 -2.63 6.36
N CYS A 126 1.98 -2.89 5.37
CA CYS A 126 3.35 -3.37 5.59
C CYS A 126 4.13 -2.51 6.58
N ARG A 127 3.86 -1.19 6.63
CA ARG A 127 4.49 -0.27 7.60
C ARG A 127 4.17 -0.59 9.05
N TYR A 128 3.11 -1.35 9.30
CA TYR A 128 2.67 -1.81 10.62
C TYR A 128 3.12 -3.25 10.94
N SER A 129 3.81 -3.92 10.01
CA SER A 129 4.32 -5.26 10.25
C SER A 129 5.43 -5.27 11.30
N ALA A 130 5.54 -6.39 12.02
CA ALA A 130 6.64 -6.60 12.97
C ALA A 130 8.01 -6.50 12.28
N HIS A 131 8.11 -6.98 11.04
CA HIS A 131 9.32 -6.91 10.23
C HIS A 131 9.74 -5.46 9.95
N PHE A 132 8.82 -4.62 9.44
CA PHE A 132 9.14 -3.22 9.13
C PHE A 132 9.42 -2.40 10.40
N THR A 133 8.68 -2.64 11.47
CA THR A 133 8.91 -2.04 12.78
C THR A 133 10.31 -2.37 13.31
N MET A 134 10.73 -3.62 13.18
CA MET A 134 12.09 -4.05 13.55
C MET A 134 13.15 -3.37 12.68
N ILE A 135 12.97 -3.33 11.36
CA ILE A 135 13.91 -2.65 10.44
C ILE A 135 14.01 -1.16 10.80
N ARG A 136 12.87 -0.50 11.04
CA ARG A 136 12.86 0.93 11.41
C ARG A 136 13.61 1.14 12.72
N SER A 137 13.43 0.29 13.74
CA SER A 137 14.19 0.35 15.00
C SER A 137 15.69 0.20 14.77
N VAL A 138 16.12 -0.69 13.89
CA VAL A 138 17.56 -0.83 13.52
C VAL A 138 18.11 0.44 12.91
N ILE A 139 17.33 1.11 12.05
CA ILE A 139 17.71 2.38 11.41
C ILE A 139 17.75 3.50 12.45
N ASP A 140 16.72 3.66 13.29
CA ASP A 140 16.57 4.73 14.26
C ASP A 140 17.63 4.66 15.36
N GLU A 141 18.03 3.45 15.77
CA GLU A 141 19.16 3.22 16.69
C GLU A 141 20.52 3.45 16.00
N GLY A 142 20.50 3.83 14.71
CA GLY A 142 21.68 4.14 13.91
C GLY A 142 22.63 2.96 13.71
N LEU A 143 22.13 1.69 13.83
CA LEU A 143 22.97 0.51 13.71
C LEU A 143 23.56 0.32 12.32
N LEU A 144 22.91 0.88 11.29
CA LEU A 144 23.41 0.86 9.92
C LEU A 144 24.26 2.12 9.57
N GLY A 145 24.24 3.16 10.42
CA GLY A 145 24.81 4.45 10.11
C GLY A 145 23.97 5.20 9.08
N GLU A 146 24.60 6.02 8.21
CA GLU A 146 23.91 6.73 7.14
C GLU A 146 23.62 5.77 5.97
N LEU A 147 22.34 5.58 5.66
CA LEU A 147 21.93 4.80 4.49
C LEU A 147 22.30 5.55 3.21
N HIS A 148 22.91 4.85 2.27
CA HIS A 148 23.26 5.38 0.95
C HIS A 148 22.70 4.54 -0.19
N TYR A 149 22.25 3.30 0.09
CA TYR A 149 21.61 2.42 -0.87
C TYR A 149 20.49 1.64 -0.20
N ALA A 150 19.36 1.53 -0.92
CA ALA A 150 18.28 0.61 -0.59
C ALA A 150 17.79 -0.11 -1.85
N GLU A 151 17.51 -1.39 -1.70
CA GLU A 151 16.87 -2.22 -2.70
C GLU A 151 15.66 -2.87 -2.06
N VAL A 152 14.48 -2.65 -2.65
CA VAL A 152 13.24 -3.28 -2.20
C VAL A 152 12.51 -3.83 -3.42
N ASP A 153 12.26 -5.13 -3.42
CA ASP A 153 11.68 -5.80 -4.58
C ASP A 153 10.44 -6.61 -4.19
N TYR A 154 9.48 -6.61 -5.10
CA TYR A 154 8.23 -7.34 -4.98
C TYR A 154 8.13 -8.40 -6.07
N TYR A 155 8.12 -9.66 -5.67
CA TYR A 155 7.96 -10.81 -6.55
C TYR A 155 6.70 -11.58 -6.17
N HIS A 156 5.68 -11.52 -7.02
CA HIS A 156 4.41 -12.20 -6.78
C HIS A 156 3.82 -12.67 -8.11
N GLY A 157 3.87 -13.96 -8.40
CA GLY A 157 3.30 -14.51 -9.63
C GLY A 157 1.77 -14.40 -9.61
N ILE A 158 1.22 -13.39 -10.26
CA ILE A 158 -0.22 -13.16 -10.38
C ILE A 158 -0.72 -13.77 -11.69
N GLY A 159 -1.18 -15.02 -11.60
CA GLY A 159 -1.73 -15.79 -12.72
C GLY A 159 -3.19 -16.17 -12.50
N PRO A 160 -3.78 -17.04 -13.34
CA PRO A 160 -5.19 -17.46 -13.24
C PRO A 160 -5.59 -18.09 -11.91
N TRP A 161 -4.62 -18.44 -11.07
CA TRP A 161 -4.84 -18.92 -9.69
C TRP A 161 -5.13 -17.81 -8.69
N TYR A 162 -4.94 -16.55 -9.07
CA TYR A 162 -5.16 -15.39 -8.23
C TYR A 162 -6.60 -14.86 -8.37
N GLY A 163 -7.33 -14.73 -7.27
CA GLY A 163 -8.76 -14.44 -7.30
C GLY A 163 -9.17 -13.12 -7.98
N GLN A 164 -8.22 -12.20 -8.14
CA GLN A 164 -8.44 -10.91 -8.78
C GLN A 164 -7.88 -10.85 -10.22
N TYR A 165 -7.37 -11.97 -10.75
CA TYR A 165 -6.68 -12.03 -12.03
C TYR A 165 -7.48 -11.43 -13.18
N GLU A 166 -8.75 -11.78 -13.33
CA GLU A 166 -9.59 -11.43 -14.48
C GLU A 166 -9.71 -9.92 -14.75
N TRP A 167 -9.75 -9.11 -13.70
CA TRP A 167 -9.79 -7.67 -13.86
C TRP A 167 -8.40 -7.04 -13.75
N ASN A 168 -7.51 -7.62 -12.95
CA ASN A 168 -6.18 -7.10 -12.68
C ASN A 168 -5.29 -7.06 -13.94
N ILE A 169 -5.45 -8.03 -14.86
CA ILE A 169 -4.70 -8.06 -16.13
C ILE A 169 -5.07 -6.94 -17.10
N LYS A 170 -6.19 -6.23 -16.85
CA LYS A 170 -6.65 -5.14 -17.72
C LYS A 170 -5.93 -3.83 -17.41
N LYS A 171 -5.47 -3.12 -18.46
CA LYS A 171 -4.76 -1.85 -18.29
C LYS A 171 -5.61 -0.82 -17.52
N ASP A 172 -6.89 -0.73 -17.84
CA ASP A 172 -7.82 0.22 -17.21
C ASP A 172 -8.18 -0.13 -15.75
N PHE A 173 -7.79 -1.31 -15.26
CA PHE A 173 -8.05 -1.76 -13.90
C PHE A 173 -6.78 -1.94 -13.07
N GLY A 174 -5.78 -2.64 -13.62
CA GLY A 174 -4.50 -2.88 -12.93
C GLY A 174 -3.53 -1.70 -13.05
N GLY A 175 -3.64 -0.92 -14.14
CA GLY A 175 -2.77 0.23 -14.42
C GLY A 175 -1.38 -0.18 -14.88
N SER A 176 -0.53 -0.57 -13.95
CA SER A 176 0.84 -1.05 -14.18
C SER A 176 1.22 -2.10 -13.14
N THR A 177 2.35 -2.78 -13.35
CA THR A 177 2.88 -3.70 -12.33
C THR A 177 3.24 -2.98 -11.03
N LEU A 178 3.68 -1.71 -11.10
CA LEU A 178 3.94 -0.91 -9.92
C LEU A 178 2.66 -0.54 -9.19
N LEU A 179 1.63 -0.06 -9.89
CA LEU A 179 0.35 0.30 -9.27
C LEU A 179 -0.33 -0.91 -8.65
N THR A 180 -0.46 -2.00 -9.39
CA THR A 180 -1.21 -3.16 -8.90
C THR A 180 -0.55 -3.89 -7.72
N ALA A 181 0.80 -3.87 -7.67
CA ALA A 181 1.56 -4.70 -6.72
C ALA A 181 2.81 -4.03 -6.16
N GLY A 182 3.71 -3.54 -7.03
CA GLY A 182 5.01 -3.02 -6.63
C GLY A 182 4.99 -1.72 -5.83
N CYS A 183 3.84 -1.06 -5.72
CA CYS A 183 3.68 0.13 -4.87
C CYS A 183 4.05 -0.16 -3.41
N HIS A 184 3.84 -1.38 -2.90
CA HIS A 184 4.30 -1.78 -1.57
C HIS A 184 5.82 -1.75 -1.44
N ALA A 185 6.56 -2.24 -2.45
CA ALA A 185 8.02 -2.20 -2.41
C ALA A 185 8.57 -0.79 -2.52
N LEU A 186 7.95 0.03 -3.38
CA LEU A 186 8.34 1.43 -3.52
C LEU A 186 8.04 2.22 -2.24
N ASP A 187 6.87 2.03 -1.66
CA ASP A 187 6.48 2.63 -0.39
C ASP A 187 7.41 2.22 0.75
N ALA A 188 7.78 0.94 0.82
CA ALA A 188 8.74 0.43 1.79
C ALA A 188 10.13 1.07 1.64
N LEU A 189 10.61 1.22 0.39
CA LEU A 189 11.88 1.89 0.14
C LEU A 189 11.85 3.33 0.66
N LEU A 190 10.79 4.09 0.36
CA LEU A 190 10.62 5.46 0.85
C LEU A 190 10.47 5.52 2.38
N PHE A 191 9.85 4.51 2.98
CA PHE A 191 9.74 4.40 4.44
C PHE A 191 11.08 4.17 5.14
N PHE A 192 12.01 3.45 4.51
CA PHE A 192 13.34 3.18 5.10
C PHE A 192 14.38 4.26 4.77
N MET A 193 14.22 4.93 3.61
CA MET A 193 15.18 5.92 3.13
C MET A 193 14.71 7.34 3.45
N ASP A 194 15.36 8.02 4.37
CA ASP A 194 15.07 9.43 4.62
C ASP A 194 15.46 10.29 3.40
N GLY A 195 14.61 11.24 3.04
CA GLY A 195 14.83 12.19 1.96
C GLY A 195 13.78 12.13 0.87
N LYS A 196 13.85 13.09 -0.05
CA LYS A 196 12.92 13.16 -1.20
C LYS A 196 13.60 12.59 -2.44
N VAL A 197 12.83 11.92 -3.27
CA VAL A 197 13.27 11.51 -4.60
C VAL A 197 13.38 12.75 -5.49
N GLU A 198 14.48 12.88 -6.21
CA GLU A 198 14.74 13.93 -7.19
C GLU A 198 14.42 13.47 -8.61
N GLU A 199 14.81 12.23 -8.91
CA GLU A 199 14.79 11.70 -10.27
C GLU A 199 14.52 10.19 -10.27
N VAL A 200 13.78 9.71 -11.26
CA VAL A 200 13.46 8.29 -11.47
C VAL A 200 13.79 7.87 -12.89
N THR A 201 14.45 6.71 -13.03
CA THR A 201 14.65 6.02 -14.31
C THR A 201 14.13 4.60 -14.19
N SER A 202 13.27 4.16 -15.11
CA SER A 202 12.63 2.86 -15.06
C SER A 202 12.57 2.20 -16.43
N TYR A 203 12.68 0.87 -16.43
CA TYR A 203 12.45 0.02 -17.60
C TYR A 203 11.42 -1.05 -17.25
N HIS A 204 10.66 -1.48 -18.24
CA HIS A 204 9.68 -2.54 -18.06
C HIS A 204 9.81 -3.63 -19.15
N THR A 205 9.40 -4.83 -18.81
CA THR A 205 9.37 -5.99 -19.71
C THR A 205 8.17 -6.88 -19.37
N GLN A 206 8.00 -7.94 -20.12
CA GLN A 206 6.92 -8.91 -19.92
C GLN A 206 7.45 -10.32 -20.20
N SER A 207 7.06 -11.28 -19.38
CA SER A 207 7.36 -12.68 -19.56
C SER A 207 6.76 -13.22 -20.87
N THR A 208 7.46 -14.13 -21.51
CA THR A 208 6.95 -14.92 -22.65
C THR A 208 6.09 -16.11 -22.21
N GLY A 209 5.93 -16.32 -20.89
CA GLY A 209 5.10 -17.40 -20.33
C GLY A 209 3.63 -17.23 -20.70
N ALA A 210 3.00 -18.32 -21.22
CA ALA A 210 1.65 -18.27 -21.77
C ALA A 210 0.61 -17.71 -20.81
N VAL A 211 0.76 -17.98 -19.51
CA VAL A 211 -0.17 -17.50 -18.46
C VAL A 211 -0.12 -15.99 -18.23
N PHE A 212 0.97 -15.31 -18.65
CA PHE A 212 1.15 -13.88 -18.49
C PHE A 212 0.93 -13.08 -19.78
N GLN A 213 0.70 -13.77 -20.91
CA GLN A 213 0.41 -13.11 -22.20
C GLN A 213 -0.91 -12.32 -22.21
N PRO A 214 -1.95 -12.69 -21.43
CA PRO A 214 -3.20 -11.91 -21.38
C PRO A 214 -3.08 -10.52 -20.74
N TYR A 215 -1.97 -10.21 -20.07
CA TYR A 215 -1.78 -8.88 -19.48
C TYR A 215 -1.73 -7.77 -20.54
N GLU A 216 -2.51 -6.72 -20.34
CA GLU A 216 -2.58 -5.55 -21.22
C GLU A 216 -1.48 -4.51 -20.91
N TYR A 217 -0.65 -4.75 -19.89
CA TYR A 217 0.50 -3.93 -19.50
C TYR A 217 1.72 -4.80 -19.21
N LYS A 218 2.89 -4.17 -19.13
CA LYS A 218 4.14 -4.87 -18.82
C LYS A 218 4.16 -5.33 -17.36
N THR A 219 4.51 -6.58 -17.16
CA THR A 219 4.35 -7.31 -15.90
C THR A 219 5.58 -7.30 -14.98
N THR A 220 6.70 -6.82 -15.49
CA THR A 220 7.93 -6.60 -14.71
C THR A 220 8.47 -5.21 -14.98
N SER A 221 8.84 -4.48 -13.93
CA SER A 221 9.55 -3.20 -14.00
C SER A 221 10.73 -3.17 -13.04
N VAL A 222 11.76 -2.41 -13.41
CA VAL A 222 12.92 -2.10 -12.56
C VAL A 222 13.12 -0.60 -12.59
N SER A 223 13.09 0.02 -11.41
CA SER A 223 13.19 1.47 -11.22
C SER A 223 14.41 1.82 -10.38
N LEU A 224 15.14 2.84 -10.80
CA LEU A 224 16.24 3.46 -10.07
C LEU A 224 15.79 4.85 -9.61
N LEU A 225 15.96 5.13 -8.34
CA LEU A 225 15.58 6.37 -7.69
C LEU A 225 16.84 7.11 -7.23
N LYS A 226 16.95 8.38 -7.56
CA LYS A 226 17.99 9.28 -7.05
C LYS A 226 17.34 10.22 -6.06
N PHE A 227 17.94 10.36 -4.89
CA PHE A 227 17.46 11.25 -3.84
C PHE A 227 18.11 12.64 -3.91
N GLU A 228 17.38 13.66 -3.47
CA GLU A 228 17.87 15.03 -3.38
C GLU A 228 19.17 15.12 -2.56
N GLY A 229 20.04 16.05 -2.94
CA GLY A 229 21.34 16.28 -2.27
C GLY A 229 22.43 15.29 -2.68
N GLY A 230 22.14 14.31 -3.50
CA GLY A 230 23.09 13.28 -3.95
C GLY A 230 23.47 12.29 -2.84
N GLY A 231 24.18 11.24 -3.19
CA GLY A 231 24.73 10.29 -2.23
C GLY A 231 23.77 9.17 -1.80
N LYS A 232 22.49 9.21 -2.16
CA LYS A 232 21.52 8.14 -1.89
C LYS A 232 20.89 7.65 -3.19
N ILE A 233 20.81 6.34 -3.36
CA ILE A 233 20.19 5.67 -4.50
C ILE A 233 19.25 4.58 -3.99
N GLY A 234 18.06 4.50 -4.59
CA GLY A 234 17.10 3.42 -4.39
C GLY A 234 16.93 2.56 -5.65
N LYS A 235 16.63 1.28 -5.47
CA LYS A 235 16.23 0.36 -6.55
C LYS A 235 14.96 -0.37 -6.13
N VAL A 236 13.98 -0.41 -7.04
CA VAL A 236 12.73 -1.15 -6.85
C VAL A 236 12.50 -2.06 -8.04
N THR A 237 12.21 -3.33 -7.79
CA THR A 237 11.65 -4.24 -8.80
C THR A 237 10.21 -4.57 -8.45
N SER A 238 9.33 -4.52 -9.43
CA SER A 238 8.00 -5.10 -9.38
C SER A 238 7.89 -6.19 -10.43
N CYS A 239 7.62 -7.42 -10.01
CA CYS A 239 7.50 -8.57 -10.90
C CYS A 239 6.27 -9.39 -10.55
N VAL A 240 5.23 -9.30 -11.39
CA VAL A 240 3.97 -10.07 -11.23
C VAL A 240 3.89 -11.26 -12.18
N ASP A 241 4.93 -11.52 -12.93
CA ASP A 241 5.04 -12.60 -13.91
C ASP A 241 6.14 -13.65 -13.60
N CYS A 242 6.50 -13.76 -12.33
CA CYS A 242 7.42 -14.78 -11.86
C CYS A 242 6.70 -16.10 -11.51
N LEU A 243 7.37 -17.23 -11.70
CA LEU A 243 6.92 -18.56 -11.29
C LEU A 243 7.75 -19.03 -10.09
N GLN A 244 7.61 -18.32 -8.98
CA GLN A 244 8.30 -18.61 -7.72
C GLN A 244 7.34 -18.33 -6.55
N PRO A 245 7.62 -18.81 -5.34
CA PRO A 245 6.91 -18.37 -4.15
C PRO A 245 6.99 -16.84 -3.99
N TYR A 246 5.99 -16.28 -3.33
CA TYR A 246 5.98 -14.87 -2.95
C TYR A 246 7.31 -14.50 -2.27
N TYR A 247 7.86 -13.34 -2.63
CA TYR A 247 9.08 -12.85 -2.01
C TYR A 247 9.11 -11.32 -1.97
N PHE A 248 9.17 -10.80 -0.78
CA PHE A 248 9.38 -9.38 -0.51
C PHE A 248 10.82 -9.19 -0.06
N HIS A 249 11.66 -8.66 -0.95
CA HIS A 249 13.09 -8.48 -0.73
C HIS A 249 13.40 -7.10 -0.16
N ILE A 250 14.28 -7.03 0.84
CA ILE A 250 14.76 -5.77 1.43
C ILE A 250 16.27 -5.85 1.62
N HIS A 251 17.00 -4.95 0.99
CA HIS A 251 18.44 -4.81 1.20
C HIS A 251 18.78 -3.34 1.47
N LEU A 252 19.27 -3.03 2.66
CA LEU A 252 19.68 -1.71 3.08
C LEU A 252 21.18 -1.70 3.32
N VAL A 253 21.90 -0.70 2.78
CA VAL A 253 23.34 -0.53 2.95
C VAL A 253 23.62 0.85 3.50
N GLY A 254 24.27 0.88 4.67
CA GLY A 254 24.69 2.09 5.35
C GLY A 254 26.18 2.13 5.62
N SER A 255 26.64 3.25 6.16
CA SER A 255 28.06 3.51 6.44
C SER A 255 28.64 2.62 7.56
N GLU A 256 27.79 2.08 8.43
CA GLU A 256 28.20 1.30 9.62
C GLU A 256 27.64 -0.13 9.61
N GLY A 257 26.81 -0.49 8.63
CA GLY A 257 26.22 -1.81 8.56
C GLY A 257 25.30 -1.99 7.37
N SER A 258 24.77 -3.21 7.24
CA SER A 258 23.80 -3.58 6.22
C SER A 258 22.73 -4.49 6.80
N LEU A 259 21.54 -4.44 6.20
CA LEU A 259 20.43 -5.32 6.50
C LEU A 259 19.98 -6.01 5.21
N LEU A 260 19.76 -7.29 5.26
CA LEU A 260 19.29 -8.11 4.14
C LEU A 260 18.13 -8.98 4.62
N ASP A 261 16.91 -8.61 4.24
CA ASP A 261 15.66 -9.19 4.73
C ASP A 261 15.57 -9.09 6.28
N ASN A 262 15.75 -10.20 6.98
CA ASN A 262 15.84 -10.23 8.44
C ASN A 262 17.27 -10.50 8.96
N ARG A 263 18.29 -10.27 8.14
CA ARG A 263 19.69 -10.50 8.51
C ARG A 263 20.43 -9.18 8.60
N ILE A 264 21.23 -9.00 9.64
CA ILE A 264 21.97 -7.78 9.92
C ILE A 264 23.45 -8.05 10.10
N TYR A 265 24.26 -7.10 9.64
CA TYR A 265 25.62 -6.85 10.11
C TYR A 265 25.75 -5.39 10.52
N SER A 266 26.33 -5.11 11.67
CA SER A 266 26.62 -3.75 12.11
C SER A 266 27.99 -3.67 12.79
N ALA A 267 28.81 -2.72 12.35
CA ALA A 267 30.11 -2.44 12.99
C ALA A 267 29.96 -1.85 14.40
N LYS A 268 28.78 -1.32 14.74
CA LYS A 268 28.46 -0.78 16.07
C LYS A 268 28.19 -1.86 17.11
N LEU A 269 27.80 -3.06 16.69
CA LEU A 269 27.54 -4.19 17.58
C LEU A 269 28.84 -4.94 17.85
N LYS A 270 29.39 -4.76 19.07
CA LYS A 270 30.62 -5.42 19.47
C LYS A 270 30.45 -6.94 19.55
N GLY A 271 31.40 -7.66 19.00
CA GLY A 271 31.44 -9.13 19.07
C GLY A 271 30.73 -9.81 17.89
N MET A 272 30.16 -9.07 16.94
CA MET A 272 29.68 -9.67 15.70
C MET A 272 30.82 -10.24 14.86
N ASP A 273 30.61 -11.43 14.32
CA ASP A 273 31.50 -12.06 13.34
C ASP A 273 31.35 -11.35 11.98
N LYS A 274 32.41 -10.67 11.53
CA LYS A 274 32.42 -9.93 10.27
C LYS A 274 32.23 -10.79 9.02
N SER A 275 32.37 -12.09 9.15
CA SER A 275 32.21 -13.03 8.03
C SER A 275 30.80 -13.62 7.90
N LYS A 276 29.88 -13.27 8.80
CA LYS A 276 28.55 -13.87 8.87
C LYS A 276 27.47 -12.82 9.13
N TRP A 277 26.30 -13.09 8.55
CA TRP A 277 25.05 -12.42 8.93
C TRP A 277 24.55 -12.92 10.28
N SER A 278 23.96 -12.04 11.07
CA SER A 278 23.13 -12.41 12.22
C SER A 278 21.67 -12.31 11.86
N THR A 279 20.89 -13.28 12.22
CA THR A 279 19.43 -13.27 11.96
C THR A 279 18.72 -12.53 13.07
N LEU A 280 17.80 -11.66 12.69
CA LEU A 280 16.82 -11.02 13.56
C LEU A 280 15.54 -11.84 13.50
N GLU A 281 15.11 -12.38 14.64
CA GLU A 281 13.87 -13.16 14.71
C GLU A 281 12.66 -12.24 14.63
N THR A 282 11.91 -12.37 13.53
CA THR A 282 10.68 -11.62 13.27
C THR A 282 9.79 -12.38 12.30
N SER A 283 8.48 -12.12 12.33
CA SER A 283 7.55 -12.63 11.34
C SER A 283 7.74 -11.85 10.03
N LEU A 284 8.05 -12.57 8.96
CA LEU A 284 8.14 -11.98 7.61
C LEU A 284 6.76 -12.00 6.94
N ILE A 285 6.53 -11.06 6.06
CA ILE A 285 5.41 -11.14 5.10
C ILE A 285 5.91 -12.05 3.98
N ASP A 286 5.41 -13.27 3.94
CA ASP A 286 5.89 -14.33 3.05
C ASP A 286 4.81 -14.90 2.12
N SER A 287 3.63 -14.31 2.13
CA SER A 287 2.52 -14.66 1.24
C SER A 287 1.84 -13.42 0.67
N GLY A 288 1.12 -13.61 -0.44
CA GLY A 288 0.20 -12.59 -0.98
C GLY A 288 -1.23 -12.80 -0.46
N ASP A 289 -1.43 -13.55 0.63
CA ASP A 289 -2.73 -13.76 1.25
C ASP A 289 -3.01 -12.63 2.25
N VAL A 290 -4.14 -11.95 2.08
CA VAL A 290 -4.55 -10.83 2.95
C VAL A 290 -4.82 -11.25 4.40
N SER A 291 -4.92 -12.54 4.69
CA SER A 291 -5.15 -13.05 6.05
C SER A 291 -3.97 -12.86 7.00
N ASP A 292 -2.75 -12.68 6.46
CA ASP A 292 -1.53 -12.41 7.24
C ASP A 292 -1.11 -10.92 7.20
N HIS A 293 -1.89 -10.07 6.52
CA HIS A 293 -1.62 -8.65 6.44
C HIS A 293 -1.91 -7.94 7.77
N PRO A 294 -1.03 -7.03 8.23
CA PRO A 294 -1.15 -6.36 9.53
C PRO A 294 -2.16 -5.21 9.54
N TYR A 295 -3.41 -5.44 9.08
CA TYR A 295 -4.46 -4.44 9.08
C TYR A 295 -4.88 -4.02 10.50
N GLU A 296 -4.89 -4.95 11.46
CA GLU A 296 -5.36 -4.67 12.83
C GLU A 296 -4.59 -3.51 13.48
N PRO A 297 -3.26 -3.50 13.58
CA PRO A 297 -2.53 -2.37 14.16
C PRO A 297 -2.68 -1.09 13.33
N GLN A 298 -2.84 -1.18 12.00
CA GLN A 298 -3.07 -0.03 11.15
C GLN A 298 -4.44 0.60 11.42
N PHE A 299 -5.51 -0.20 11.42
CA PHE A 299 -6.86 0.31 11.64
C PHE A 299 -7.06 0.79 13.08
N GLN A 300 -6.44 0.14 14.08
CA GLN A 300 -6.45 0.64 15.44
C GLN A 300 -5.79 2.02 15.53
N ALA A 301 -4.63 2.21 14.88
CA ALA A 301 -3.96 3.51 14.84
C ALA A 301 -4.83 4.58 14.14
N PHE A 302 -5.58 4.20 13.10
CA PHE A 302 -6.49 5.12 12.42
C PHE A 302 -7.66 5.54 13.31
N ILE A 303 -8.36 4.60 13.95
CA ILE A 303 -9.44 4.90 14.89
C ILE A 303 -8.95 5.79 16.04
N ASP A 304 -7.79 5.47 16.59
CA ASP A 304 -7.17 6.26 17.65
C ASP A 304 -6.83 7.69 17.20
N SER A 305 -6.34 7.86 15.96
CA SER A 305 -5.99 9.17 15.40
C SER A 305 -7.22 10.07 15.26
N ILE A 306 -8.33 9.52 14.77
CA ILE A 306 -9.61 10.24 14.69
C ILE A 306 -10.06 10.64 16.12
N GLY A 307 -10.01 9.70 17.06
CA GLY A 307 -10.42 9.94 18.45
C GLY A 307 -9.60 11.00 19.17
N ARG A 308 -8.35 11.22 18.76
CA ARG A 308 -7.45 12.25 19.30
C ARG A 308 -7.46 13.54 18.48
N ASN A 309 -8.17 13.56 17.36
CA ASN A 309 -8.10 14.64 16.37
C ASN A 309 -6.66 14.90 15.87
N GLU A 310 -5.93 13.82 15.60
CA GLU A 310 -4.57 13.82 15.10
C GLU A 310 -4.54 13.24 13.68
N PRO A 311 -3.54 13.57 12.84
CA PRO A 311 -3.35 12.89 11.55
C PRO A 311 -3.11 11.39 11.73
N MET A 312 -3.50 10.60 10.71
CA MET A 312 -3.15 9.17 10.65
C MET A 312 -1.63 9.00 10.68
N PRO A 313 -1.06 8.22 11.61
CA PRO A 313 0.38 7.98 11.61
C PRO A 313 0.77 7.02 10.47
N LEU A 314 1.97 7.21 9.93
CA LEU A 314 2.67 6.38 8.95
C LEU A 314 2.00 6.27 7.56
N THR A 315 0.69 6.16 7.47
CA THR A 315 -0.03 5.88 6.21
C THR A 315 -1.16 6.88 5.93
N ASP A 316 -0.94 8.14 6.30
CA ASP A 316 -1.81 9.25 5.91
C ASP A 316 -1.79 9.46 4.39
N PHE A 317 -2.75 10.27 3.91
CA PHE A 317 -2.90 10.49 2.48
C PHE A 317 -1.68 11.17 1.84
N ASP A 318 -1.08 12.17 2.50
CA ASP A 318 0.08 12.89 1.94
C ASP A 318 1.29 11.95 1.81
N THR A 319 1.53 11.08 2.77
CA THR A 319 2.56 10.03 2.73
C THR A 319 2.33 9.07 1.55
N ALA A 320 1.11 8.55 1.41
CA ALA A 320 0.75 7.64 0.32
C ALA A 320 0.77 8.34 -1.05
N PHE A 321 0.37 9.61 -1.11
CA PHE A 321 0.44 10.43 -2.31
C PHE A 321 1.89 10.56 -2.83
N GLU A 322 2.86 10.82 -1.94
CA GLU A 322 4.27 10.89 -2.32
C GLU A 322 4.78 9.55 -2.86
N SER A 323 4.38 8.42 -2.26
CA SER A 323 4.72 7.09 -2.78
C SER A 323 4.14 6.88 -4.19
N HIS A 324 2.87 7.21 -4.41
CA HIS A 324 2.25 7.08 -5.72
C HIS A 324 2.82 8.06 -6.75
N ARG A 325 3.21 9.27 -6.34
CA ARG A 325 3.88 10.23 -7.23
C ARG A 325 5.16 9.66 -7.82
N VAL A 326 5.94 8.94 -7.01
CA VAL A 326 7.15 8.23 -7.48
C VAL A 326 6.79 7.04 -8.37
N VAL A 327 5.69 6.31 -8.08
CA VAL A 327 5.16 5.24 -8.96
C VAL A 327 4.82 5.81 -10.33
N PHE A 328 4.07 6.91 -10.40
CA PHE A 328 3.73 7.56 -11.68
C PHE A 328 4.97 8.04 -12.45
N ALA A 329 5.97 8.60 -11.76
CA ALA A 329 7.23 8.95 -12.40
C ALA A 329 7.97 7.75 -12.99
N ALA A 330 7.96 6.61 -12.28
CA ALA A 330 8.57 5.37 -12.76
C ALA A 330 7.85 4.81 -13.98
N ASP A 331 6.52 4.80 -13.98
CA ASP A 331 5.72 4.38 -15.13
C ASP A 331 5.94 5.31 -16.34
N MET A 332 5.95 6.64 -16.14
CA MET A 332 6.29 7.61 -17.20
C MET A 332 7.67 7.36 -17.79
N SER A 333 8.66 7.08 -16.96
CA SER A 333 10.01 6.76 -17.39
C SER A 333 10.05 5.48 -18.23
N ALA A 334 9.40 4.42 -17.76
CA ALA A 334 9.37 3.12 -18.43
C ALA A 334 8.65 3.19 -19.79
N GLU A 335 7.52 3.89 -19.86
CA GLU A 335 6.79 4.12 -21.11
C GLU A 335 7.58 4.98 -22.10
N ALA A 336 8.45 5.88 -21.62
CA ALA A 336 9.37 6.67 -22.43
C ALA A 336 10.70 5.97 -22.75
N GLY A 337 10.78 4.63 -22.58
CA GLY A 337 11.96 3.84 -22.91
C GLY A 337 13.15 4.07 -21.98
N GLY A 338 12.91 4.43 -20.73
CA GLY A 338 13.93 4.66 -19.71
C GLY A 338 14.44 6.10 -19.67
N ARG A 339 13.68 7.06 -20.19
CA ARG A 339 13.97 8.49 -20.00
C ARG A 339 13.92 8.81 -18.51
N SER A 340 14.94 9.47 -18.03
CA SER A 340 14.93 10.02 -16.66
C SER A 340 13.80 11.03 -16.48
N VAL A 341 13.00 10.87 -15.44
CA VAL A 341 11.90 11.75 -15.07
C VAL A 341 12.28 12.51 -13.81
N GLN A 342 12.26 13.83 -13.88
CA GLN A 342 12.45 14.68 -12.69
C GLN A 342 11.14 14.77 -11.92
N MET A 343 11.19 14.66 -10.59
CA MET A 343 9.98 14.75 -9.76
C MET A 343 9.27 16.10 -9.87
N SER A 344 9.95 17.14 -10.33
CA SER A 344 9.35 18.43 -10.66
C SER A 344 8.42 18.40 -11.88
N GLU A 345 8.48 17.36 -12.72
CA GLU A 345 7.53 17.16 -13.83
C GLU A 345 6.13 16.74 -13.32
N LEU A 346 6.07 16.28 -12.06
CA LEU A 346 4.84 15.90 -11.34
C LEU A 346 4.58 16.83 -10.14
N ALA A 347 4.80 18.14 -10.30
CA ALA A 347 4.60 19.15 -9.25
C ALA A 347 3.16 19.70 -9.25
#